data_32404aa6c1a2a87c2f9b4314b68b5496
#
_entry.id   32404aa6c1a2a87c2f9b4314b68b5496
#
_cell.length_a   1.000
_cell.length_b   1.000
_cell.length_c   1.000
_cell.angle_alpha   90.00
_cell.angle_beta   90.00
_cell.angle_gamma   90.00
#
_symmetry.space_group_name_H-M   'P 1'
#
loop_
_entity.id
_entity.type
_entity.pdbx_description
1 polymer ?
#
loop_
_entity_poly.entity_id
_entity_poly.type
_entity_poly.pdbx_seq_one_letter_code
_entity_poly.pdbx_strand_id
1 'polypeptide(L)'
;MVKFYSSDYTYDYGFNTVSLAYFLRYPNPYARHVASTDTIERSFDPETGRLTTVRLHLKRSRMPPAVVKLLPSSYLGNAGADGRTQSFILERSVVDVKEGWMESESRNLDWNNVLSVIEKHRYERPKALAEGTGYNEDSTKVNISVTLKSRIGEQIRKRRAMWGEQATATSVMGGGEEDAPLKKQGWLSSWGSGAVRTAIETISLQRTEKSQPKAQKGMKVVLERLRHGGLVEVLEGMRADREVEI
;
A
#
# COMPACT_ATOMS: atom_id res chain seq x y z
N MET A 1 2.93 -16.81 6.95
CA MET A 1 3.61 -15.91 7.91
C MET A 1 3.19 -14.50 7.54
N VAL A 2 3.20 -13.58 8.46
CA VAL A 2 2.88 -12.18 8.20
C VAL A 2 4.16 -11.39 8.46
N LYS A 3 4.49 -10.42 7.61
CA LYS A 3 5.62 -9.51 7.83
C LYS A 3 5.08 -8.16 8.30
N PHE A 4 5.81 -7.54 9.20
CA PHE A 4 5.49 -6.25 9.77
C PHE A 4 6.64 -5.28 9.55
N TYR A 5 6.28 -4.04 9.29
CA TYR A 5 7.18 -2.88 9.33
C TYR A 5 6.58 -1.85 10.26
N SER A 6 7.39 -1.19 11.05
CA SER A 6 6.98 -0.07 11.89
C SER A 6 8.06 1.00 11.89
N SER A 7 7.64 2.25 11.95
CA SER A 7 8.53 3.41 12.00
C SER A 7 7.85 4.55 12.73
N ASP A 8 8.64 5.22 13.58
CA ASP A 8 8.23 6.41 14.33
C ASP A 8 9.13 7.57 13.93
N TYR A 9 8.55 8.76 13.75
CA TYR A 9 9.29 9.99 13.49
C TYR A 9 8.45 11.21 13.84
N THR A 10 9.04 12.39 13.74
CA THR A 10 8.37 13.65 14.04
C THR A 10 8.55 14.61 12.87
N TYR A 11 7.50 15.38 12.58
CA TYR A 11 7.59 16.57 11.76
C TYR A 11 7.67 17.79 12.66
N ASP A 12 8.57 18.74 12.33
CA ASP A 12 8.71 20.03 13.01
C ASP A 12 7.68 21.03 12.43
N TYR A 13 6.42 20.61 12.45
CA TYR A 13 5.24 21.34 11.98
C TYR A 13 4.05 20.96 12.84
N GLY A 14 3.22 21.93 13.18
CA GLY A 14 2.00 21.73 13.96
C GLY A 14 1.03 20.78 13.29
N PHE A 15 0.23 20.10 14.10
CA PHE A 15 -0.71 19.05 13.67
C PHE A 15 -1.66 19.52 12.55
N ASN A 16 -2.18 20.73 12.62
CA ASN A 16 -3.10 21.27 11.61
C ASN A 16 -2.43 21.37 10.23
N THR A 17 -1.17 21.83 10.20
CA THR A 17 -0.38 21.92 8.96
C THR A 17 -0.07 20.53 8.41
N VAL A 18 0.33 19.58 9.28
CA VAL A 18 0.65 18.22 8.86
C VAL A 18 -0.58 17.47 8.36
N SER A 19 -1.73 17.61 9.02
CA SER A 19 -2.99 17.01 8.59
C SER A 19 -3.47 17.57 7.24
N LEU A 20 -3.34 18.89 7.02
CA LEU A 20 -3.63 19.51 5.73
C LEU A 20 -2.67 19.01 4.64
N ALA A 21 -1.36 19.01 4.91
CA ALA A 21 -0.35 18.49 3.98
C ALA A 21 -0.62 17.03 3.60
N TYR A 22 -1.11 16.20 4.52
CA TYR A 22 -1.49 14.82 4.25
C TYR A 22 -2.55 14.72 3.14
N PHE A 23 -3.54 15.58 3.12
CA PHE A 23 -4.56 15.58 2.06
C PHE A 23 -4.03 16.14 0.72
N LEU A 24 -3.01 16.99 0.77
CA LEU A 24 -2.39 17.64 -0.40
C LEU A 24 -1.12 16.92 -0.89
N ARG A 25 -0.76 15.78 -0.32
CA ARG A 25 0.53 15.13 -0.58
C ARG A 25 0.73 14.55 -1.98
N TYR A 26 -0.31 14.49 -2.80
CA TYR A 26 -0.25 13.96 -4.17
C TYR A 26 -0.86 14.93 -5.19
N PRO A 27 -0.18 15.16 -6.34
CA PRO A 27 1.15 14.67 -6.71
C PRO A 27 2.30 15.38 -5.99
N ASN A 28 3.47 14.72 -5.91
CA ASN A 28 4.73 15.32 -5.48
C ASN A 28 5.91 14.60 -6.17
N PRO A 29 7.13 15.19 -6.19
CA PRO A 29 8.28 14.63 -6.94
C PRO A 29 8.69 13.22 -6.52
N TYR A 30 8.41 12.82 -5.28
CA TYR A 30 8.76 11.51 -4.72
C TYR A 30 7.65 10.46 -4.88
N ALA A 31 6.46 10.86 -5.32
CA ALA A 31 5.30 9.99 -5.44
C ALA A 31 4.70 9.96 -6.85
N ARG A 32 5.54 10.06 -7.89
CA ARG A 32 5.14 10.01 -9.32
C ARG A 32 4.37 8.75 -9.71
N HIS A 33 4.51 7.68 -8.93
CA HIS A 33 3.76 6.45 -9.13
C HIS A 33 2.26 6.56 -8.76
N VAL A 34 1.85 7.62 -8.06
CA VAL A 34 0.42 7.90 -7.77
C VAL A 34 -0.14 8.72 -8.92
N ALA A 35 -0.86 8.07 -9.83
CA ALA A 35 -1.37 8.69 -11.05
C ALA A 35 -2.61 9.56 -10.80
N SER A 36 -3.52 9.12 -9.92
CA SER A 36 -4.67 9.91 -9.49
C SER A 36 -5.02 9.66 -8.02
N THR A 37 -5.74 10.62 -7.45
CA THR A 37 -6.31 10.55 -6.11
C THR A 37 -7.71 11.14 -6.16
N ASP A 38 -8.71 10.32 -5.92
CA ASP A 38 -10.12 10.70 -5.98
C ASP A 38 -10.74 10.56 -4.59
N THR A 39 -11.50 11.57 -4.15
CA THR A 39 -12.27 11.49 -2.91
C THR A 39 -13.61 10.86 -3.22
N ILE A 40 -13.87 9.67 -2.66
CA ILE A 40 -15.12 8.93 -2.86
C ILE A 40 -16.17 9.39 -1.87
N GLU A 41 -15.75 9.61 -0.62
CA GLU A 41 -16.65 9.96 0.46
C GLU A 41 -15.97 10.94 1.42
N ARG A 42 -16.74 11.89 1.94
CA ARG A 42 -16.31 12.77 3.02
C ARG A 42 -17.50 13.10 3.89
N SER A 43 -17.39 12.81 5.17
CA SER A 43 -18.43 13.06 6.16
C SER A 43 -17.84 13.75 7.39
N PHE A 44 -18.57 14.71 7.93
CA PHE A 44 -18.24 15.38 9.17
C PHE A 44 -19.29 15.02 10.22
N ASP A 45 -18.84 14.58 11.37
CA ASP A 45 -19.68 14.30 12.52
C ASP A 45 -19.64 15.52 13.46
N PRO A 46 -20.75 16.26 13.60
CA PRO A 46 -20.79 17.46 14.42
C PRO A 46 -20.73 17.16 15.93
N GLU A 47 -21.13 15.96 16.37
CA GLU A 47 -21.10 15.60 17.78
C GLU A 47 -19.68 15.37 18.27
N THR A 48 -18.90 14.62 17.51
CA THR A 48 -17.50 14.31 17.82
C THR A 48 -16.51 15.31 17.24
N GLY A 49 -16.91 16.11 16.26
CA GLY A 49 -16.01 17.03 15.52
C GLY A 49 -15.03 16.30 14.59
N ARG A 50 -15.34 15.06 14.21
CA ARG A 50 -14.46 14.22 13.38
C ARG A 50 -14.79 14.33 11.91
N LEU A 51 -13.75 14.46 11.12
CA LEU A 51 -13.83 14.40 9.66
C LEU A 51 -13.36 13.02 9.18
N THR A 52 -14.27 12.25 8.61
CA THR A 52 -13.93 10.99 7.91
C THR A 52 -13.82 11.26 6.41
N THR A 53 -12.77 10.74 5.79
CA THR A 53 -12.58 10.83 4.33
C THR A 53 -12.15 9.48 3.78
N VAL A 54 -12.77 9.07 2.68
CA VAL A 54 -12.38 7.88 1.90
C VAL A 54 -11.86 8.34 0.55
N ARG A 55 -10.64 7.90 0.20
CA ARG A 55 -9.99 8.22 -1.07
C ARG A 55 -9.59 6.96 -1.81
N LEU A 56 -9.61 7.05 -3.13
CA LEU A 56 -9.10 6.03 -4.03
C LEU A 56 -7.87 6.57 -4.75
N HIS A 57 -6.76 5.86 -4.63
CA HIS A 57 -5.53 6.19 -5.32
C HIS A 57 -5.27 5.18 -6.43
N LEU A 58 -5.04 5.65 -7.64
CA LEU A 58 -4.52 4.83 -8.73
C LEU A 58 -2.99 4.88 -8.70
N LYS A 59 -2.35 3.75 -8.43
CA LYS A 59 -0.88 3.63 -8.46
C LYS A 59 -0.43 2.90 -9.72
N ARG A 60 0.58 3.47 -10.40
CA ARG A 60 1.35 2.80 -11.46
C ARG A 60 2.63 2.28 -10.86
N SER A 61 2.92 1.02 -11.06
CA SER A 61 4.14 0.41 -10.51
C SER A 61 4.72 -0.60 -11.50
N ARG A 62 5.97 -0.97 -11.27
CA ARG A 62 6.59 -2.10 -11.96
C ARG A 62 6.77 -3.24 -10.97
N MET A 63 6.26 -4.40 -11.34
CA MET A 63 6.44 -5.61 -10.55
C MET A 63 7.91 -6.05 -10.62
N PRO A 64 8.54 -6.44 -9.51
CA PRO A 64 9.89 -6.95 -9.55
C PRO A 64 10.00 -8.18 -10.46
N PRO A 65 11.05 -8.29 -11.30
CA PRO A 65 11.20 -9.44 -12.20
C PRO A 65 11.18 -10.79 -11.47
N ALA A 66 11.70 -10.83 -10.25
CA ALA A 66 11.64 -12.02 -9.40
C ALA A 66 10.19 -12.43 -9.06
N VAL A 67 9.30 -11.46 -8.79
CA VAL A 67 7.88 -11.73 -8.51
C VAL A 67 7.17 -12.18 -9.78
N VAL A 68 7.44 -11.53 -10.93
CA VAL A 68 6.86 -11.94 -12.22
C VAL A 68 7.23 -13.38 -12.56
N LYS A 69 8.48 -13.79 -12.32
CA LYS A 69 8.95 -15.17 -12.54
C LYS A 69 8.34 -16.17 -11.56
N LEU A 70 8.00 -15.74 -10.34
CA LEU A 70 7.42 -16.58 -9.30
C LEU A 70 5.92 -16.80 -9.46
N LEU A 71 5.23 -15.91 -10.20
CA LEU A 71 3.79 -15.97 -10.37
C LEU A 71 3.41 -16.66 -11.66
N PRO A 72 2.43 -17.60 -11.65
CA PRO A 72 1.80 -18.08 -12.86
C PRO A 72 1.17 -16.93 -13.64
N SER A 73 1.16 -17.01 -14.96
CA SER A 73 0.58 -15.97 -15.85
C SER A 73 -0.87 -15.61 -15.49
N SER A 74 -1.64 -16.58 -14.99
CA SER A 74 -3.02 -16.37 -14.51
C SER A 74 -3.13 -15.45 -13.27
N TYR A 75 -2.03 -15.19 -12.56
CA TYR A 75 -1.98 -14.24 -11.44
C TYR A 75 -1.39 -12.89 -11.83
N LEU A 76 -0.81 -12.79 -13.02
CA LEU A 76 -0.24 -11.53 -13.49
C LEU A 76 -1.32 -10.54 -13.95
N GLY A 77 -2.56 -11.01 -14.21
CA GLY A 77 -3.71 -10.17 -14.54
C GLY A 77 -3.40 -9.16 -15.64
N ASN A 78 -3.61 -7.88 -15.35
CA ASN A 78 -3.32 -6.77 -16.25
C ASN A 78 -1.85 -6.31 -16.24
N ALA A 79 -0.92 -7.11 -15.71
CA ALA A 79 0.48 -6.78 -15.83
C ALA A 79 0.92 -6.89 -17.29
N GLY A 80 1.44 -5.82 -17.86
CA GLY A 80 2.08 -5.85 -19.17
C GLY A 80 3.27 -6.81 -19.19
N ALA A 81 3.67 -7.27 -20.38
CA ALA A 81 4.83 -8.13 -20.56
C ALA A 81 6.12 -7.53 -19.96
N ASP A 82 6.19 -6.21 -19.82
CA ASP A 82 7.27 -5.43 -19.21
C ASP A 82 7.16 -5.32 -17.66
N GLY A 83 6.19 -5.99 -17.05
CA GLY A 83 5.91 -5.96 -15.62
C GLY A 83 5.25 -4.67 -15.11
N ARG A 84 4.83 -3.77 -16.00
CA ARG A 84 4.04 -2.58 -15.59
C ARG A 84 2.67 -3.01 -15.11
N THR A 85 2.27 -2.46 -13.97
CA THR A 85 0.97 -2.74 -13.34
C THR A 85 0.31 -1.45 -12.90
N GLN A 86 -1.01 -1.48 -12.89
CA GLN A 86 -1.82 -0.48 -12.22
C GLN A 86 -2.54 -1.15 -11.05
N SER A 87 -2.71 -0.44 -9.96
CA SER A 87 -3.43 -0.94 -8.79
C SER A 87 -4.15 0.18 -8.07
N PHE A 88 -5.36 -0.13 -7.59
CA PHE A 88 -6.13 0.76 -6.74
C PHE A 88 -5.80 0.52 -5.28
N ILE A 89 -5.64 1.63 -4.56
CA ILE A 89 -5.44 1.65 -3.11
C ILE A 89 -6.60 2.42 -2.50
N LEU A 90 -7.35 1.78 -1.63
CA LEU A 90 -8.38 2.43 -0.84
C LEU A 90 -7.75 2.95 0.45
N GLU A 91 -7.98 4.24 0.73
CA GLU A 91 -7.54 4.89 1.94
C GLU A 91 -8.74 5.45 2.68
N ARG A 92 -8.83 5.17 3.98
CA ARG A 92 -9.78 5.79 4.90
C ARG A 92 -9.00 6.56 5.94
N SER A 93 -9.35 7.81 6.16
CA SER A 93 -8.76 8.65 7.21
C SER A 93 -9.84 9.25 8.11
N VAL A 94 -9.50 9.43 9.37
CA VAL A 94 -10.31 10.11 10.38
C VAL A 94 -9.43 11.16 11.04
N VAL A 95 -9.90 12.40 11.05
CA VAL A 95 -9.22 13.53 11.69
C VAL A 95 -10.06 14.03 12.83
N ASP A 96 -9.48 14.13 14.01
CA ASP A 96 -10.05 14.80 15.18
C ASP A 96 -9.19 16.04 15.48
N VAL A 97 -9.72 17.20 15.09
CA VAL A 97 -8.98 18.47 15.23
C VAL A 97 -8.93 18.92 16.69
N LYS A 98 -9.97 18.61 17.48
CA LYS A 98 -10.03 18.98 18.88
C LYS A 98 -8.96 18.26 19.69
N GLU A 99 -8.94 16.93 19.56
CA GLU A 99 -8.00 16.08 20.25
C GLU A 99 -6.59 16.11 19.61
N GLY A 100 -6.47 16.62 18.39
CA GLY A 100 -5.20 16.76 17.68
C GLY A 100 -4.59 15.44 17.23
N TRP A 101 -5.42 14.54 16.70
CA TRP A 101 -4.96 13.30 16.10
C TRP A 101 -5.63 13.00 14.76
N MET A 102 -4.92 12.26 13.93
CA MET A 102 -5.44 11.71 12.68
C MET A 102 -4.98 10.27 12.54
N GLU A 103 -5.88 9.40 12.16
CA GLU A 103 -5.59 8.03 11.75
C GLU A 103 -5.91 7.84 10.28
N SER A 104 -5.08 7.09 9.59
CA SER A 104 -5.39 6.61 8.25
C SER A 104 -5.04 5.14 8.11
N GLU A 105 -5.88 4.42 7.38
CA GLU A 105 -5.64 3.06 6.94
C GLU A 105 -5.75 3.01 5.44
N SER A 106 -4.73 2.47 4.77
CA SER A 106 -4.77 2.19 3.35
C SER A 106 -4.56 0.71 3.07
N ARG A 107 -5.24 0.21 2.03
CA ARG A 107 -5.16 -1.18 1.59
C ARG A 107 -5.23 -1.28 0.08
N ASN A 108 -4.48 -2.22 -0.48
CA ASN A 108 -4.61 -2.53 -1.90
C ASN A 108 -5.93 -3.25 -2.18
N LEU A 109 -6.60 -2.85 -3.27
CA LEU A 109 -7.80 -3.54 -3.76
C LEU A 109 -7.42 -4.63 -4.76
N ASP A 110 -6.42 -4.36 -5.58
CA ASP A 110 -5.90 -5.33 -6.54
C ASP A 110 -4.81 -6.20 -5.92
N TRP A 111 -4.60 -7.38 -6.48
CA TRP A 111 -3.58 -8.35 -6.07
C TRP A 111 -3.75 -8.92 -4.66
N ASN A 112 -4.91 -8.75 -4.03
CA ASN A 112 -5.20 -9.26 -2.69
C ASN A 112 -5.09 -10.79 -2.57
N ASN A 113 -5.29 -11.50 -3.68
CA ASN A 113 -5.09 -12.95 -3.79
C ASN A 113 -3.61 -13.37 -3.76
N VAL A 114 -2.70 -12.44 -4.06
CA VAL A 114 -1.25 -12.64 -4.02
C VAL A 114 -0.66 -12.08 -2.74
N LEU A 115 -0.90 -10.79 -2.49
CA LEU A 115 -0.37 -10.04 -1.36
C LEU A 115 -1.39 -9.03 -0.86
N SER A 116 -1.78 -9.13 0.39
CA SER A 116 -2.53 -8.11 1.11
C SER A 116 -1.55 -7.18 1.82
N VAL A 117 -1.67 -5.89 1.57
CA VAL A 117 -0.91 -4.82 2.20
C VAL A 117 -1.88 -3.92 2.93
N ILE A 118 -1.67 -3.75 4.23
CA ILE A 118 -2.41 -2.80 5.05
C ILE A 118 -1.40 -1.87 5.69
N GLU A 119 -1.53 -0.59 5.42
CA GLU A 119 -0.68 0.47 5.97
C GLU A 119 -1.53 1.38 6.83
N LYS A 120 -1.09 1.59 8.08
CA LYS A 120 -1.76 2.47 9.05
C LYS A 120 -0.80 3.57 9.44
N HIS A 121 -1.31 4.79 9.47
CA HIS A 121 -0.59 5.95 9.97
C HIS A 121 -1.40 6.56 11.12
N ARG A 122 -0.68 6.96 12.15
CA ARG A 122 -1.23 7.76 13.23
C ARG A 122 -0.37 9.03 13.40
N TYR A 123 -1.01 10.16 13.33
CA TYR A 123 -0.44 11.48 13.53
C TYR A 123 -1.03 12.04 14.80
N GLU A 124 -0.19 12.57 15.68
CA GLU A 124 -0.62 13.07 16.97
C GLU A 124 0.09 14.38 17.31
N ARG A 125 -0.68 15.34 17.83
CA ARG A 125 -0.11 16.46 18.55
C ARG A 125 0.59 15.93 19.80
N PRO A 126 1.84 16.31 20.09
CA PRO A 126 2.47 15.92 21.34
C PRO A 126 1.61 16.41 22.52
N LYS A 127 1.32 15.52 23.45
CA LYS A 127 0.65 15.92 24.68
C LYS A 127 1.67 16.71 25.53
N ALA A 128 1.27 17.87 26.03
CA ALA A 128 2.06 18.60 27.01
C ALA A 128 2.30 17.67 28.22
N LEU A 129 3.56 17.33 28.49
CA LEU A 129 3.92 16.72 29.75
C LEU A 129 3.85 17.82 30.81
N ALA A 130 3.35 17.46 32.02
CA ALA A 130 3.22 18.36 33.15
C ALA A 130 4.50 19.21 33.32
N GLU A 131 4.29 20.51 33.54
CA GLU A 131 5.20 21.60 33.85
C GLU A 131 6.72 21.28 33.83
N GLY A 132 7.42 21.78 32.80
CA GLY A 132 8.88 21.86 32.80
C GLY A 132 9.65 21.35 31.58
N THR A 133 9.06 20.59 30.68
CA THR A 133 9.70 20.20 29.41
C THR A 133 9.05 20.98 28.28
N GLY A 134 9.78 21.92 27.68
CA GLY A 134 9.33 22.71 26.53
C GLY A 134 8.97 21.81 25.36
N TYR A 135 7.70 21.41 25.29
CA TYR A 135 7.16 20.78 24.09
C TYR A 135 6.95 21.86 23.03
N ASN A 136 7.55 21.64 21.90
CA ASN A 136 7.27 22.47 20.73
C ASN A 136 5.86 22.13 20.24
N GLU A 137 4.88 23.02 20.48
CA GLU A 137 3.50 22.90 19.96
C GLU A 137 3.48 22.79 18.44
N ASP A 138 4.57 23.19 17.79
CA ASP A 138 4.78 23.13 16.34
C ASP A 138 5.38 21.79 15.89
N SER A 139 5.14 20.70 16.59
CA SER A 139 5.58 19.39 16.16
C SER A 139 4.43 18.38 16.06
N THR A 140 4.60 17.36 15.23
CA THR A 140 3.62 16.28 15.05
C THR A 140 4.34 14.94 15.06
N LYS A 141 3.99 14.07 16.01
CA LYS A 141 4.46 12.69 16.05
C LYS A 141 3.74 11.84 15.03
N VAL A 142 4.47 10.96 14.37
CA VAL A 142 3.93 10.04 13.37
C VAL A 142 4.38 8.63 13.69
N ASN A 143 3.41 7.73 13.80
CA ASN A 143 3.64 6.29 13.85
C ASN A 143 3.10 5.66 12.58
N ILE A 144 3.90 4.80 11.94
CA ILE A 144 3.52 4.04 10.76
C ILE A 144 3.64 2.56 11.08
N SER A 145 2.65 1.79 10.68
CA SER A 145 2.71 0.34 10.68
C SER A 145 2.24 -0.23 9.34
N VAL A 146 2.97 -1.20 8.80
CA VAL A 146 2.62 -1.89 7.56
C VAL A 146 2.58 -3.39 7.82
N THR A 147 1.45 -3.99 7.47
CA THR A 147 1.23 -5.43 7.55
C THR A 147 1.19 -6.02 6.14
N LEU A 148 2.06 -6.99 5.89
CA LEU A 148 2.22 -7.69 4.61
C LEU A 148 1.84 -9.15 4.79
N LYS A 149 0.78 -9.61 4.10
CA LYS A 149 0.31 -11.00 4.16
C LYS A 149 0.17 -11.57 2.76
N SER A 150 1.04 -12.51 2.39
CA SER A 150 0.88 -13.25 1.13
C SER A 150 -0.16 -14.35 1.28
N ARG A 151 -1.09 -14.41 0.31
CA ARG A 151 -2.15 -15.43 0.20
C ARG A 151 -1.88 -16.47 -0.89
N ILE A 152 -0.78 -16.34 -1.61
CA ILE A 152 -0.49 -17.20 -2.77
C ILE A 152 -0.41 -18.68 -2.41
N GLY A 153 0.13 -19.02 -1.24
CA GLY A 153 0.21 -20.40 -0.77
C GLY A 153 -1.17 -21.05 -0.57
N GLU A 154 -2.15 -20.28 -0.10
CA GLU A 154 -3.53 -20.72 0.06
C GLU A 154 -4.21 -20.98 -1.29
N GLN A 155 -3.95 -20.10 -2.25
CA GLN A 155 -4.49 -20.22 -3.61
C GLN A 155 -3.91 -21.43 -4.36
N ILE A 156 -2.60 -21.66 -4.25
CA ILE A 156 -1.95 -22.84 -4.86
C ILE A 156 -2.52 -24.12 -4.25
N ARG A 157 -2.73 -24.17 -2.93
CA ARG A 157 -3.30 -25.32 -2.25
C ARG A 157 -4.74 -25.58 -2.66
N LYS A 158 -5.58 -24.54 -2.74
CA LYS A 158 -6.98 -24.65 -3.22
C LYS A 158 -7.05 -25.20 -4.63
N ARG A 159 -6.22 -24.70 -5.55
CA ARG A 159 -6.17 -25.23 -6.93
C ARG A 159 -5.73 -26.69 -6.99
N ARG A 160 -4.73 -27.10 -6.20
CA ARG A 160 -4.31 -28.50 -6.14
C ARG A 160 -5.42 -29.41 -5.62
N ALA A 161 -6.18 -28.98 -4.61
CA ALA A 161 -7.33 -29.73 -4.10
C ALA A 161 -8.40 -29.90 -5.19
N MET A 162 -8.79 -28.84 -5.88
CA MET A 162 -9.78 -28.88 -6.97
C MET A 162 -9.31 -29.78 -8.14
N TRP A 163 -8.02 -29.76 -8.49
CA TRP A 163 -7.50 -30.65 -9.55
C TRP A 163 -7.40 -32.10 -9.10
N GLY A 164 -7.12 -32.36 -7.82
CA GLY A 164 -7.16 -33.71 -7.24
C GLY A 164 -8.56 -34.30 -7.26
N GLU A 165 -9.59 -33.50 -6.95
CA GLU A 165 -11.00 -33.95 -7.04
C GLU A 165 -11.45 -34.19 -8.51
N GLN A 166 -11.03 -33.36 -9.46
CA GLN A 166 -11.33 -33.59 -10.88
C GLN A 166 -10.60 -34.85 -11.42
N ALA A 167 -9.36 -35.09 -11.03
CA ALA A 167 -8.61 -36.27 -11.44
C ALA A 167 -9.24 -37.56 -10.90
N THR A 168 -9.73 -37.55 -9.65
CA THR A 168 -10.47 -38.70 -9.08
C THR A 168 -11.84 -38.90 -9.71
N ALA A 169 -12.55 -37.83 -10.07
CA ALA A 169 -13.85 -37.93 -10.75
C ALA A 169 -13.72 -38.49 -12.18
N THR A 170 -12.62 -38.18 -12.88
CA THR A 170 -12.37 -38.64 -14.25
C THR A 170 -11.87 -40.09 -14.28
N SER A 171 -11.16 -40.55 -13.24
CA SER A 171 -10.67 -41.94 -13.16
C SER A 171 -11.75 -42.96 -12.80
N VAL A 172 -12.92 -42.51 -12.34
CA VAL A 172 -14.07 -43.43 -12.07
C VAL A 172 -14.92 -43.70 -13.32
N MET A 173 -14.75 -42.92 -14.42
CA MET A 173 -15.55 -43.04 -15.64
C MET A 173 -14.82 -43.44 -16.93
N GLY A 174 -13.62 -43.99 -16.88
CA GLY A 174 -12.94 -44.35 -18.13
C GLY A 174 -11.77 -45.29 -17.95
N GLY A 175 -12.03 -46.57 -18.08
CA GLY A 175 -10.98 -47.55 -18.43
C GLY A 175 -10.57 -47.35 -19.88
N GLY A 176 -9.31 -46.96 -20.12
CA GLY A 176 -8.71 -46.81 -21.44
C GLY A 176 -7.27 -46.39 -21.29
N GLU A 177 -6.36 -47.37 -21.49
CA GLU A 177 -4.94 -47.14 -21.67
C GLU A 177 -4.75 -46.30 -22.93
N GLU A 178 -4.14 -45.13 -22.81
CA GLU A 178 -3.33 -44.55 -23.88
C GLU A 178 -2.38 -43.49 -23.27
N ASP A 179 -1.12 -43.53 -23.74
CA ASP A 179 0.03 -42.70 -23.38
C ASP A 179 -0.30 -41.21 -23.30
N ALA A 180 -0.54 -40.67 -22.12
CA ALA A 180 -0.60 -39.25 -21.90
C ALA A 180 0.83 -38.68 -21.80
N PRO A 181 1.20 -37.69 -22.62
CA PRO A 181 2.52 -37.05 -22.52
C PRO A 181 2.69 -36.48 -21.13
N LEU A 182 3.77 -36.82 -20.44
CA LEU A 182 4.23 -36.24 -19.17
C LEU A 182 4.15 -34.72 -19.24
N LYS A 183 3.06 -34.14 -18.71
CA LYS A 183 2.93 -32.71 -18.53
C LYS A 183 4.12 -32.25 -17.70
N LYS A 184 4.99 -31.44 -18.31
CA LYS A 184 6.10 -30.78 -17.65
C LYS A 184 5.63 -30.24 -16.30
N GLN A 185 6.00 -30.91 -15.23
CA GLN A 185 5.81 -30.44 -13.87
C GLN A 185 6.46 -29.08 -13.80
N GLY A 186 5.66 -28.01 -13.76
CA GLY A 186 6.18 -26.65 -13.74
C GLY A 186 7.14 -26.50 -12.55
N TRP A 187 8.26 -25.82 -12.74
CA TRP A 187 9.30 -25.56 -11.74
C TRP A 187 8.74 -25.09 -10.37
N LEU A 188 7.54 -24.51 -10.33
CA LEU A 188 6.77 -24.20 -9.11
C LEU A 188 6.35 -25.42 -8.29
N SER A 189 6.31 -26.63 -8.88
CA SER A 189 5.99 -27.85 -8.13
C SER A 189 7.14 -28.31 -7.27
N SER A 190 8.39 -27.94 -7.61
CA SER A 190 9.58 -28.27 -6.82
C SER A 190 9.84 -27.26 -5.69
N TRP A 191 9.31 -26.04 -5.80
CA TRP A 191 9.38 -25.03 -4.73
C TRP A 191 8.11 -25.16 -3.88
N GLY A 192 8.24 -25.55 -2.63
CA GLY A 192 7.12 -25.61 -1.71
C GLY A 192 6.39 -24.28 -1.65
N SER A 193 5.06 -24.30 -1.61
CA SER A 193 4.20 -23.10 -1.52
C SER A 193 4.63 -22.09 -0.44
N GLY A 194 5.35 -22.57 0.58
CA GLY A 194 5.94 -21.75 1.64
C GLY A 194 7.10 -20.89 1.17
N ALA A 195 8.00 -21.39 0.33
CA ALA A 195 9.15 -20.62 -0.17
C ALA A 195 8.73 -19.45 -1.06
N VAL A 196 7.78 -19.68 -1.97
CA VAL A 196 7.22 -18.62 -2.83
C VAL A 196 6.55 -17.52 -1.99
N ARG A 197 5.76 -17.91 -1.00
CA ARG A 197 5.11 -17.00 -0.07
C ARG A 197 6.13 -16.14 0.68
N THR A 198 7.15 -16.77 1.28
CA THR A 198 8.20 -16.08 2.03
C THR A 198 8.97 -15.11 1.13
N ALA A 199 9.29 -15.52 -0.11
CA ALA A 199 9.98 -14.66 -1.07
C ALA A 199 9.16 -13.39 -1.39
N ILE A 200 7.86 -13.53 -1.67
CA ILE A 200 6.97 -12.39 -1.96
C ILE A 200 6.88 -11.45 -0.75
N GLU A 201 6.70 -11.99 0.45
CA GLU A 201 6.62 -11.20 1.69
C GLU A 201 7.95 -10.45 1.94
N THR A 202 9.08 -11.10 1.74
CA THR A 202 10.41 -10.48 1.95
C THR A 202 10.70 -9.38 0.93
N ILE A 203 10.44 -9.63 -0.37
CA ILE A 203 10.60 -8.61 -1.42
C ILE A 203 9.69 -7.40 -1.13
N SER A 204 8.47 -7.66 -0.68
CA SER A 204 7.52 -6.59 -0.36
C SER A 204 7.94 -5.78 0.86
N LEU A 205 8.50 -6.42 1.88
CA LEU A 205 9.06 -5.74 3.06
C LEU A 205 10.22 -4.81 2.65
N GLN A 206 11.18 -5.32 1.89
CA GLN A 206 12.31 -4.51 1.39
C GLN A 206 11.85 -3.31 0.56
N ARG A 207 10.78 -3.47 -0.23
CA ARG A 207 10.19 -2.34 -0.97
C ARG A 207 9.56 -1.32 -0.03
N THR A 208 8.86 -1.76 1.00
CA THR A 208 8.28 -0.90 2.03
C THR A 208 9.38 -0.09 2.71
N GLU A 209 10.42 -0.73 3.18
CA GLU A 209 11.57 -0.08 3.83
C GLU A 209 12.21 1.00 2.94
N LYS A 210 12.33 0.76 1.63
CA LYS A 210 12.87 1.73 0.67
C LYS A 210 11.88 2.83 0.28
N SER A 211 10.57 2.59 0.36
CA SER A 211 9.55 3.56 -0.04
C SER A 211 9.17 4.53 1.08
N GLN A 212 9.26 4.12 2.34
CA GLN A 212 8.88 4.98 3.48
C GLN A 212 9.71 6.27 3.59
N PRO A 213 11.05 6.26 3.45
CA PRO A 213 11.82 7.50 3.45
C PRO A 213 11.46 8.45 2.30
N LYS A 214 11.07 7.90 1.13
CA LYS A 214 10.60 8.71 -0.01
C LYS A 214 9.25 9.35 0.27
N ALA A 215 8.33 8.63 0.91
CA ALA A 215 7.04 9.17 1.33
C ALA A 215 7.21 10.32 2.32
N GLN A 216 8.13 10.19 3.29
CA GLN A 216 8.48 11.26 4.23
C GLN A 216 9.05 12.49 3.51
N LYS A 217 9.96 12.29 2.55
CA LYS A 217 10.51 13.40 1.72
C LYS A 217 9.41 14.08 0.91
N GLY A 218 8.51 13.32 0.30
CA GLY A 218 7.36 13.87 -0.42
C GLY A 218 6.48 14.74 0.47
N MET A 219 6.22 14.29 1.70
CA MET A 219 5.45 15.05 2.68
C MET A 219 6.17 16.34 3.09
N LYS A 220 7.51 16.28 3.30
CA LYS A 220 8.32 17.47 3.63
C LYS A 220 8.24 18.54 2.54
N VAL A 221 8.28 18.15 1.26
CA VAL A 221 8.12 19.12 0.14
C VAL A 221 6.79 19.87 0.23
N VAL A 222 5.70 19.17 0.54
CA VAL A 222 4.39 19.81 0.67
C VAL A 222 4.33 20.70 1.91
N LEU A 223 4.92 20.27 3.03
CA LEU A 223 5.01 21.08 4.25
C LEU A 223 5.83 22.36 4.03
N GLU A 224 6.93 22.28 3.29
CA GLU A 224 7.75 23.45 2.92
C GLU A 224 6.96 24.42 2.04
N ARG A 225 6.27 23.93 1.01
CA ARG A 225 5.38 24.74 0.16
C ARG A 225 4.29 25.44 0.98
N LEU A 226 3.64 24.71 1.91
CA LEU A 226 2.65 25.29 2.82
C LEU A 226 3.24 26.41 3.70
N ARG A 227 4.48 26.23 4.15
CA ARG A 227 5.18 27.21 4.99
C ARG A 227 5.55 28.48 4.23
N HIS A 228 6.01 28.34 2.97
CA HIS A 228 6.52 29.46 2.18
C HIS A 228 5.43 30.27 1.49
N GLY A 229 4.51 29.63 0.79
CA GLY A 229 3.48 30.31 0.00
C GLY A 229 2.06 29.77 0.22
N GLY A 230 1.85 28.97 1.28
CA GLY A 230 0.53 28.46 1.63
C GLY A 230 -0.05 27.53 0.57
N LEU A 231 -1.38 27.53 0.45
CA LEU A 231 -2.09 26.67 -0.50
C LEU A 231 -1.76 26.99 -1.96
N VAL A 232 -1.47 28.26 -2.28
CA VAL A 232 -1.16 28.66 -3.66
C VAL A 232 0.10 27.96 -4.15
N GLU A 233 1.18 28.03 -3.38
CA GLU A 233 2.46 27.39 -3.74
C GLU A 233 2.34 25.85 -3.81
N VAL A 234 1.52 25.26 -2.93
CA VAL A 234 1.24 23.81 -3.02
C VAL A 234 0.55 23.45 -4.33
N LEU A 235 -0.49 24.20 -4.73
CA LEU A 235 -1.25 23.94 -5.94
C LEU A 235 -0.42 24.16 -7.21
N GLU A 236 0.42 25.22 -7.24
CA GLU A 236 1.36 25.46 -8.33
C GLU A 236 2.41 24.36 -8.43
N GLY A 237 2.99 23.96 -7.29
CA GLY A 237 3.91 22.84 -7.21
C GLY A 237 3.30 21.51 -7.66
N MET A 238 2.05 21.23 -7.30
CA MET A 238 1.33 20.04 -7.77
C MET A 238 1.10 20.05 -9.28
N ARG A 239 0.84 21.22 -9.90
CA ARG A 239 0.73 21.36 -11.35
C ARG A 239 2.06 21.07 -12.02
N ALA A 240 3.15 21.70 -11.56
CA ALA A 240 4.49 21.47 -12.08
C ALA A 240 4.93 19.99 -11.95
N ASP A 241 4.66 19.37 -10.79
CA ASP A 241 5.00 17.95 -10.55
C ASP A 241 4.26 17.00 -11.47
N ARG A 242 3.05 17.37 -11.92
CA ARG A 242 2.25 16.58 -12.87
C ARG A 242 2.76 16.71 -14.31
N GLU A 243 3.19 17.90 -14.73
CA GLU A 243 3.68 18.16 -16.09
C GLU A 243 4.98 17.43 -16.41
N VAL A 244 5.79 17.12 -15.42
CA VAL A 244 7.05 16.36 -15.59
C VAL A 244 6.80 14.88 -15.92
N GLU A 245 5.55 14.39 -15.87
CA GLU A 245 5.19 12.99 -16.20
C GLU A 245 4.91 12.74 -17.69
N ILE A 246 4.84 13.78 -18.53
CA ILE A 246 4.58 13.67 -19.96
C ILE A 246 5.91 13.61 -20.71
#